data_cc1308aca0e5c32297fb77de374ba899
#
_entry.id   cc1308aca0e5c32297fb77de374ba899
#
_cell.length_a   1.000
_cell.length_b   1.000
_cell.length_c   1.000
_cell.angle_alpha   90.00
_cell.angle_beta   90.00
_cell.angle_gamma   90.00
#
_symmetry.space_group_name_H-M   'P 1'
#
loop_
_entity.id
_entity.type
_entity.pdbx_description
1 polymer ?
#
loop_
_entity_poly.entity_id
_entity_poly.type
_entity_poly.pdbx_seq_one_letter_code
_entity_poly.pdbx_strand_id
1 'polypeptide(L)'
;MKTFNYSTALNALKLDKQPPRAVENLPMIPKQFVTKDFIERFLPYVKILGDSREQDKWVEQYCNYYNINFEWCVKDEKKHTENLKEGDYTFEVIFGNKVYSYRNKVAYERKGSVSEFYNNCMKDRDRVKREFERFNAKQYDKVVLMLEFGNRIDELINLEYGFYQKGENGKPVRKKFNVGNTIYSTIQSWKQPNGYAFEVIMNKNKTMLFWLVLQDMFYYFRNELREECRKKGLIENEN
;
A
#
# COMPACT_ATOMS: atom_id res chain seq x y z
N MET A 1 11.95 4.82 28.97
CA MET A 1 11.84 4.07 27.70
C MET A 1 12.93 4.54 26.76
N LYS A 2 13.92 3.70 26.43
CA LYS A 2 14.86 4.02 25.35
C LYS A 2 14.11 3.87 24.03
N THR A 3 13.84 4.97 23.34
CA THR A 3 13.22 4.95 22.04
C THR A 3 14.10 4.20 21.04
N PHE A 4 13.50 3.30 20.25
CA PHE A 4 14.22 2.62 19.17
C PHE A 4 14.84 3.65 18.21
N ASN A 5 16.17 3.60 18.10
CA ASN A 5 16.91 4.50 17.22
C ASN A 5 17.27 3.74 15.93
N TYR A 6 16.59 4.10 14.85
CA TYR A 6 16.78 3.54 13.53
C TYR A 6 18.24 3.61 13.05
N SER A 7 18.95 4.73 13.31
CA SER A 7 20.37 4.88 12.97
C SER A 7 21.27 3.91 13.69
N THR A 8 21.01 3.74 14.99
CA THR A 8 21.79 2.82 15.82
C THR A 8 21.58 1.40 15.32
N ALA A 9 20.35 1.03 14.95
CA ALA A 9 20.02 -0.27 14.39
C ALA A 9 20.79 -0.55 13.08
N LEU A 10 20.79 0.40 12.14
CA LEU A 10 21.52 0.27 10.87
C LEU A 10 23.02 0.12 11.08
N ASN A 11 23.61 0.90 11.99
CA ASN A 11 25.05 0.82 12.29
C ASN A 11 25.38 -0.51 13.00
N ALA A 12 24.56 -0.93 13.95
CA ALA A 12 24.75 -2.18 14.68
C ALA A 12 24.67 -3.42 13.78
N LEU A 13 23.82 -3.37 12.77
CA LEU A 13 23.68 -4.43 11.76
C LEU A 13 24.81 -4.41 10.71
N LYS A 14 25.73 -3.44 10.79
CA LYS A 14 26.87 -3.25 9.83
C LYS A 14 26.39 -3.22 8.37
N LEU A 15 25.23 -2.59 8.14
CA LEU A 15 24.70 -2.46 6.79
C LEU A 15 25.50 -1.37 6.06
N ASP A 16 26.12 -1.75 4.94
CA ASP A 16 26.87 -0.83 4.10
C ASP A 16 25.95 0.27 3.58
N LYS A 17 26.39 1.50 3.80
CA LYS A 17 25.66 2.68 3.31
C LYS A 17 26.07 2.92 1.86
N GLN A 18 25.18 2.60 0.94
CA GLN A 18 25.27 3.25 -0.36
C GLN A 18 25.01 4.75 -0.18
N PRO A 19 25.62 5.62 -0.99
CA PRO A 19 25.27 7.03 -0.97
C PRO A 19 23.77 7.13 -1.21
N PRO A 20 23.02 7.85 -0.33
CA PRO A 20 21.60 7.97 -0.47
C PRO A 20 21.27 8.66 -1.80
N ARG A 21 20.25 8.15 -2.48
CA ARG A 21 19.68 8.85 -3.61
C ARG A 21 19.05 10.15 -3.12
N ALA A 22 19.32 11.26 -3.79
CA ALA A 22 18.67 12.51 -3.46
C ALA A 22 17.18 12.38 -3.72
N VAL A 23 16.35 12.61 -2.71
CA VAL A 23 14.91 12.71 -2.89
C VAL A 23 14.60 14.16 -3.25
N GLU A 24 14.10 14.36 -4.46
CA GLU A 24 13.75 15.67 -4.98
C GLU A 24 12.39 16.14 -4.46
N ASN A 25 12.09 17.43 -4.66
CA ASN A 25 10.79 18.01 -4.33
C ASN A 25 10.32 17.84 -2.88
N LEU A 26 11.26 17.75 -1.93
CA LEU A 26 10.95 17.62 -0.49
C LEU A 26 9.90 18.63 0.03
N PRO A 27 9.88 19.89 -0.45
CA PRO A 27 8.85 20.86 -0.02
C PRO A 27 7.41 20.43 -0.32
N MET A 28 7.24 19.52 -1.28
CA MET A 28 5.93 18.96 -1.64
C MET A 28 5.48 17.82 -0.72
N ILE A 29 6.37 17.31 0.13
CA ILE A 29 6.01 16.27 1.10
C ILE A 29 5.22 16.93 2.24
N PRO A 30 4.03 16.42 2.59
CA PRO A 30 3.27 16.96 3.71
C PRO A 30 4.08 16.87 5.01
N LYS A 31 4.17 17.98 5.74
CA LYS A 31 5.03 18.12 6.93
C LYS A 31 4.87 17.02 7.97
N GLN A 32 3.69 16.44 8.11
CA GLN A 32 3.40 15.34 9.04
C GLN A 32 4.16 14.05 8.76
N PHE A 33 4.68 13.88 7.54
CA PHE A 33 5.47 12.71 7.13
C PHE A 33 6.99 12.96 7.22
N VAL A 34 7.39 14.21 7.41
CA VAL A 34 8.81 14.60 7.38
C VAL A 34 9.47 14.26 8.71
N THR A 35 9.98 13.05 8.83
CA THR A 35 10.93 12.69 9.88
C THR A 35 12.30 12.41 9.25
N LYS A 36 13.37 12.67 10.00
CA LYS A 36 14.74 12.44 9.54
C LYS A 36 14.94 10.98 9.07
N ASP A 37 14.43 10.02 9.84
CA ASP A 37 14.56 8.61 9.51
C ASP A 37 13.81 8.24 8.22
N PHE A 38 12.63 8.81 8.01
CA PHE A 38 11.85 8.56 6.80
C PHE A 38 12.53 9.16 5.56
N ILE A 39 12.90 10.44 5.62
CA ILE A 39 13.45 11.18 4.47
C ILE A 39 14.86 10.73 4.11
N GLU A 40 15.77 10.61 5.10
CA GLU A 40 17.20 10.39 4.82
C GLU A 40 17.58 8.91 4.80
N ARG A 41 16.74 8.02 5.37
CA ARG A 41 17.12 6.64 5.66
C ARG A 41 16.19 5.59 5.10
N PHE A 42 15.00 5.97 4.68
CA PHE A 42 14.07 5.06 4.04
C PHE A 42 13.83 5.42 2.58
N LEU A 43 13.39 6.65 2.29
CA LEU A 43 13.05 7.04 0.92
C LEU A 43 14.17 6.81 -0.10
N PRO A 44 15.46 7.08 0.20
CA PRO A 44 16.53 6.83 -0.75
C PRO A 44 16.78 5.35 -1.07
N TYR A 45 16.28 4.45 -0.23
CA TYR A 45 16.56 3.01 -0.30
C TYR A 45 15.34 2.16 -0.62
N VAL A 46 14.14 2.73 -0.53
CA VAL A 46 12.92 2.01 -0.90
C VAL A 46 12.80 1.90 -2.41
N LYS A 47 12.37 0.74 -2.87
CA LYS A 47 11.99 0.44 -4.24
C LYS A 47 10.57 -0.09 -4.23
N ILE A 48 9.67 0.59 -4.90
CA ILE A 48 8.29 0.15 -5.07
C ILE A 48 8.23 -0.82 -6.24
N LEU A 49 7.50 -1.91 -6.06
CA LEU A 49 7.27 -2.94 -7.05
C LEU A 49 5.79 -2.92 -7.42
N GLY A 50 5.48 -2.72 -8.69
CA GLY A 50 4.11 -2.74 -9.22
C GLY A 50 3.85 -3.98 -10.05
N ASP A 51 2.65 -4.52 -9.99
CA ASP A 51 2.22 -5.55 -10.93
C ASP A 51 2.02 -4.95 -12.31
N SER A 52 2.61 -5.54 -13.34
CA SER A 52 2.50 -5.02 -14.71
C SER A 52 1.09 -5.09 -15.28
N ARG A 53 0.19 -5.86 -14.66
CA ARG A 53 -1.24 -5.93 -15.03
C ARG A 53 -2.03 -4.72 -14.55
N GLU A 54 -1.49 -3.95 -13.58
CA GLU A 54 -2.12 -2.70 -13.14
C GLU A 54 -2.11 -1.67 -14.28
N GLN A 55 -3.28 -1.11 -14.56
CA GLN A 55 -3.47 -0.20 -15.70
C GLN A 55 -3.18 1.27 -15.34
N ASP A 56 -3.44 1.68 -14.10
CA ASP A 56 -3.21 3.05 -13.67
C ASP A 56 -1.76 3.23 -13.20
N LYS A 57 -1.05 4.12 -13.86
CA LYS A 57 0.40 4.36 -13.68
C LYS A 57 0.72 5.49 -12.69
N TRP A 58 -0.24 6.00 -11.94
CA TRP A 58 0.00 7.17 -11.10
C TRP A 58 1.06 6.94 -10.01
N VAL A 59 1.14 5.73 -9.44
CA VAL A 59 2.17 5.42 -8.43
C VAL A 59 3.56 5.54 -9.04
N GLU A 60 3.78 4.99 -10.25
CA GLU A 60 5.02 5.14 -11.01
C GLU A 60 5.34 6.63 -11.28
N GLN A 61 4.32 7.42 -11.70
CA GLN A 61 4.49 8.85 -11.96
C GLN A 61 4.94 9.61 -10.71
N TYR A 62 4.37 9.30 -9.54
CA TYR A 62 4.80 9.89 -8.27
C TYR A 62 6.20 9.43 -7.86
N CYS A 63 6.52 8.15 -8.05
CA CYS A 63 7.88 7.65 -7.81
C CYS A 63 8.91 8.39 -8.66
N ASN A 64 8.64 8.56 -9.95
CA ASN A 64 9.49 9.32 -10.86
C ASN A 64 9.62 10.80 -10.44
N TYR A 65 8.50 11.43 -10.07
CA TYR A 65 8.47 12.82 -9.64
C TYR A 65 9.31 13.07 -8.37
N TYR A 66 9.26 12.14 -7.41
CA TYR A 66 10.02 12.24 -6.15
C TYR A 66 11.38 11.53 -6.20
N ASN A 67 11.80 11.03 -7.34
CA ASN A 67 13.05 10.26 -7.50
C ASN A 67 13.12 9.02 -6.58
N ILE A 68 12.00 8.33 -6.40
CA ILE A 68 11.90 7.06 -5.68
C ILE A 68 12.02 5.92 -6.69
N ASN A 69 12.75 4.85 -6.34
CA ASN A 69 12.87 3.70 -7.22
C ASN A 69 11.53 3.00 -7.44
N PHE A 70 11.23 2.69 -8.69
CA PHE A 70 10.05 1.94 -9.08
C PHE A 70 10.40 0.89 -10.14
N GLU A 71 9.75 -0.27 -10.07
CA GLU A 71 9.92 -1.34 -11.04
C GLU A 71 8.59 -2.07 -11.28
N TRP A 72 8.23 -2.26 -12.55
CA TRP A 72 7.14 -3.15 -12.93
C TRP A 72 7.59 -4.61 -12.90
N CYS A 73 6.88 -5.43 -12.14
CA CYS A 73 7.07 -6.87 -12.13
C CYS A 73 6.38 -7.47 -13.35
N VAL A 74 7.18 -7.95 -14.28
CA VAL A 74 6.70 -8.54 -15.55
C VAL A 74 7.12 -10.00 -15.60
N LYS A 75 6.21 -10.87 -16.04
CA LYS A 75 6.59 -12.24 -16.33
C LYS A 75 7.49 -12.28 -17.58
N ASP A 76 8.75 -12.58 -17.38
CA ASP A 76 9.72 -12.79 -18.45
C ASP A 76 10.48 -14.10 -18.19
N GLU A 77 10.17 -15.13 -18.97
CA GLU A 77 10.77 -16.45 -18.81
C GLU A 77 12.27 -16.46 -19.07
N LYS A 78 12.77 -15.57 -19.94
CA LYS A 78 14.21 -15.45 -20.24
C LYS A 78 14.99 -14.82 -19.12
N LYS A 79 14.36 -13.90 -18.38
CA LYS A 79 14.96 -13.19 -17.23
C LYS A 79 14.61 -13.83 -15.89
N HIS A 80 13.81 -14.92 -15.88
CA HIS A 80 13.29 -15.54 -14.67
C HIS A 80 12.58 -14.56 -13.74
N THR A 81 11.90 -13.55 -14.31
CA THR A 81 11.08 -12.59 -13.57
C THR A 81 9.61 -13.01 -13.60
N GLU A 82 8.89 -12.69 -12.56
CA GLU A 82 7.48 -13.01 -12.41
C GLU A 82 6.67 -11.76 -12.04
N ASN A 83 5.41 -11.73 -12.43
CA ASN A 83 4.44 -10.78 -11.90
C ASN A 83 4.34 -10.90 -10.38
N LEU A 84 3.76 -9.90 -9.71
CA LEU A 84 3.38 -10.08 -8.32
C LEU A 84 2.36 -11.23 -8.21
N LYS A 85 2.54 -12.08 -7.22
CA LYS A 85 1.63 -13.23 -7.04
C LYS A 85 0.24 -12.77 -6.62
N GLU A 86 0.20 -11.76 -5.75
CA GLU A 86 -1.03 -11.13 -5.29
C GLU A 86 -0.79 -9.64 -5.02
N GLY A 87 -1.86 -8.83 -5.14
CA GLY A 87 -1.85 -7.39 -4.95
C GLY A 87 -1.27 -6.61 -6.14
N ASP A 88 -1.52 -5.32 -6.16
CA ASP A 88 -1.07 -4.43 -7.23
C ASP A 88 0.32 -3.86 -6.96
N TYR A 89 0.69 -3.70 -5.68
CA TYR A 89 1.99 -3.16 -5.27
C TYR A 89 2.56 -3.89 -4.05
N THR A 90 3.89 -3.87 -3.97
CA THR A 90 4.70 -4.23 -2.79
C THR A 90 5.99 -3.40 -2.80
N PHE A 91 6.95 -3.72 -1.95
CA PHE A 91 8.20 -2.96 -1.92
C PHE A 91 9.40 -3.80 -1.50
N GLU A 92 10.57 -3.23 -1.71
CA GLU A 92 11.87 -3.69 -1.22
C GLU A 92 12.61 -2.52 -0.60
N VAL A 93 13.48 -2.77 0.37
CA VAL A 93 14.41 -1.79 0.91
C VAL A 93 15.82 -2.30 0.70
N ILE A 94 16.64 -1.53 0.01
CA ILE A 94 17.97 -1.96 -0.44
C ILE A 94 19.05 -1.17 0.30
N PHE A 95 19.83 -1.86 1.13
CA PHE A 95 20.98 -1.30 1.82
C PHE A 95 22.25 -2.00 1.38
N GLY A 96 23.08 -1.34 0.58
CA GLY A 96 24.28 -1.94 0.07
C GLY A 96 23.99 -3.24 -0.69
N ASN A 97 24.49 -4.34 -0.17
CA ASN A 97 24.27 -5.68 -0.71
C ASN A 97 23.08 -6.43 -0.07
N LYS A 98 22.43 -5.85 0.95
CA LYS A 98 21.29 -6.47 1.63
C LYS A 98 19.97 -5.94 1.09
N VAL A 99 19.11 -6.85 0.63
CA VAL A 99 17.76 -6.57 0.17
C VAL A 99 16.76 -7.12 1.18
N TYR A 100 15.93 -6.24 1.73
CA TYR A 100 14.74 -6.60 2.49
C TYR A 100 13.55 -6.64 1.52
N SER A 101 13.20 -7.82 1.04
CA SER A 101 12.12 -7.98 0.08
C SER A 101 10.82 -8.35 0.79
N TYR A 102 9.75 -7.66 0.42
CA TYR A 102 8.40 -7.86 0.95
C TYR A 102 7.46 -8.50 -0.09
N ARG A 103 8.01 -8.95 -1.22
CA ARG A 103 7.28 -9.81 -2.16
C ARG A 103 6.70 -11.00 -1.42
N ASN A 104 5.48 -11.34 -1.52
CA ASN A 104 4.80 -12.45 -0.80
C ASN A 104 4.68 -12.28 0.73
N LYS A 105 4.97 -11.09 1.28
CA LYS A 105 4.77 -10.77 2.70
C LYS A 105 3.78 -9.61 2.88
N VAL A 106 3.93 -8.56 2.06
CA VAL A 106 3.10 -7.37 2.14
C VAL A 106 2.50 -7.10 0.77
N ALA A 107 1.21 -6.88 0.72
CA ALA A 107 0.50 -6.53 -0.50
C ALA A 107 -0.35 -5.28 -0.31
N TYR A 108 -0.33 -4.43 -1.31
CA TYR A 108 -1.21 -3.26 -1.44
C TYR A 108 -2.14 -3.51 -2.63
N GLU A 109 -3.43 -3.59 -2.36
CA GLU A 109 -4.49 -3.78 -3.35
C GLU A 109 -5.21 -2.44 -3.57
N ARG A 110 -5.17 -1.94 -4.78
CA ARG A 110 -5.70 -0.63 -5.14
C ARG A 110 -7.15 -0.71 -5.62
N LYS A 111 -7.95 0.27 -5.23
CA LYS A 111 -9.30 0.50 -5.77
C LYS A 111 -9.42 1.97 -6.16
N GLY A 112 -9.45 2.24 -7.45
CA GLY A 112 -9.36 3.58 -8.02
C GLY A 112 -10.66 4.37 -7.97
N SER A 113 -11.80 3.72 -7.81
CA SER A 113 -13.09 4.43 -7.80
C SER A 113 -14.15 3.75 -6.94
N VAL A 114 -15.13 4.56 -6.52
CA VAL A 114 -16.33 4.08 -5.80
C VAL A 114 -17.07 3.04 -6.63
N SER A 115 -17.21 3.26 -7.95
CA SER A 115 -17.93 2.35 -8.84
C SER A 115 -17.24 1.00 -8.99
N GLU A 116 -15.93 1.00 -9.14
CA GLU A 116 -15.13 -0.22 -9.17
C GLU A 116 -15.32 -1.02 -7.89
N PHE A 117 -15.11 -0.38 -6.74
CA PHE A 117 -15.18 -1.07 -5.46
C PHE A 117 -16.60 -1.53 -5.12
N TYR A 118 -17.63 -0.74 -5.46
CA TYR A 118 -19.03 -1.16 -5.32
C TYR A 118 -19.31 -2.41 -6.17
N ASN A 119 -18.85 -2.45 -7.41
CA ASN A 119 -18.99 -3.64 -8.25
C ASN A 119 -18.27 -4.85 -7.63
N ASN A 120 -17.09 -4.64 -7.07
CA ASN A 120 -16.35 -5.69 -6.34
C ASN A 120 -17.15 -6.19 -5.11
N CYS A 121 -17.83 -5.31 -4.39
CA CYS A 121 -18.66 -5.69 -3.24
C CYS A 121 -19.93 -6.46 -3.64
N MET A 122 -20.47 -6.22 -4.83
CA MET A 122 -21.77 -6.74 -5.27
C MET A 122 -21.63 -7.84 -6.33
N LYS A 123 -21.20 -7.46 -7.54
CA LYS A 123 -21.20 -8.37 -8.71
C LYS A 123 -20.02 -9.34 -8.68
N ASP A 124 -18.87 -8.84 -8.29
CA ASP A 124 -17.60 -9.59 -8.29
C ASP A 124 -17.21 -10.09 -6.90
N ARG A 125 -18.15 -10.11 -5.97
CA ARG A 125 -17.91 -10.42 -4.55
C ARG A 125 -17.14 -11.72 -4.36
N ASP A 126 -17.53 -12.78 -5.05
CA ASP A 126 -16.88 -14.09 -4.94
C ASP A 126 -15.46 -14.07 -5.52
N ARG A 127 -15.21 -13.27 -6.56
CA ARG A 127 -13.86 -13.09 -7.12
C ARG A 127 -12.96 -12.40 -6.09
N VAL A 128 -13.40 -11.28 -5.52
CA VAL A 128 -12.64 -10.54 -4.52
C VAL A 128 -12.45 -11.36 -3.24
N LYS A 129 -13.47 -12.14 -2.84
CA LYS A 129 -13.36 -13.05 -1.72
C LYS A 129 -12.25 -14.09 -1.94
N ARG A 130 -12.21 -14.74 -3.11
CA ARG A 130 -11.11 -15.66 -3.47
C ARG A 130 -9.73 -14.98 -3.50
N GLU A 131 -9.67 -13.69 -3.81
CA GLU A 131 -8.44 -12.91 -3.75
C GLU A 131 -7.93 -12.80 -2.31
N PHE A 132 -8.79 -12.41 -1.35
CA PHE A 132 -8.43 -12.39 0.07
C PHE A 132 -8.12 -13.79 0.63
N GLU A 133 -8.82 -14.83 0.17
CA GLU A 133 -8.52 -16.22 0.52
C GLU A 133 -7.11 -16.62 0.07
N ARG A 134 -6.65 -16.15 -1.11
CA ARG A 134 -5.28 -16.38 -1.56
C ARG A 134 -4.24 -15.66 -0.71
N PHE A 135 -4.50 -14.42 -0.25
CA PHE A 135 -3.61 -13.75 0.69
C PHE A 135 -3.46 -14.56 1.98
N ASN A 136 -4.56 -15.03 2.55
CA ASN A 136 -4.54 -15.85 3.77
C ASN A 136 -3.82 -17.19 3.54
N ALA A 137 -4.14 -17.90 2.46
CA ALA A 137 -3.53 -19.18 2.12
C ALA A 137 -2.01 -19.08 1.90
N LYS A 138 -1.52 -17.94 1.39
CA LYS A 138 -0.09 -17.65 1.19
C LYS A 138 0.56 -17.00 2.40
N GLN A 139 -0.18 -16.84 3.50
CA GLN A 139 0.32 -16.30 4.76
C GLN A 139 1.00 -14.92 4.61
N TYR A 140 0.32 -14.02 3.89
CA TYR A 140 0.77 -12.63 3.86
C TYR A 140 0.71 -12.03 5.26
N ASP A 141 1.80 -11.43 5.70
CA ASP A 141 1.91 -10.78 7.01
C ASP A 141 1.03 -9.52 7.07
N LYS A 142 0.87 -8.85 5.93
CA LYS A 142 0.08 -7.62 5.81
C LYS A 142 -0.55 -7.48 4.44
N VAL A 143 -1.84 -7.16 4.44
CA VAL A 143 -2.60 -6.79 3.24
C VAL A 143 -3.24 -5.42 3.48
N VAL A 144 -3.07 -4.51 2.55
CA VAL A 144 -3.59 -3.14 2.62
C VAL A 144 -4.50 -2.87 1.44
N LEU A 145 -5.73 -2.51 1.71
CA LEU A 145 -6.67 -2.01 0.72
C LEU A 145 -6.49 -0.50 0.56
N MET A 146 -5.97 -0.08 -0.59
CA MET A 146 -5.78 1.33 -0.96
C MET A 146 -7.00 1.88 -1.66
N LEU A 147 -7.72 2.82 -1.05
CA LEU A 147 -8.90 3.44 -1.64
C LEU A 147 -8.60 4.88 -2.08
N GLU A 148 -8.79 5.18 -3.37
CA GLU A 148 -8.61 6.52 -3.95
C GLU A 148 -9.84 7.43 -3.75
N PHE A 149 -10.73 7.07 -2.82
CA PHE A 149 -11.96 7.80 -2.52
C PHE A 149 -12.25 7.76 -1.02
N GLY A 150 -12.88 8.82 -0.51
CA GLY A 150 -13.03 9.03 0.92
C GLY A 150 -11.71 9.44 1.60
N ASN A 151 -11.80 10.00 2.79
CA ASN A 151 -10.63 10.32 3.61
C ASN A 151 -10.66 9.57 4.94
N ARG A 152 -11.82 9.08 5.34
CA ARG A 152 -12.07 8.36 6.58
C ARG A 152 -13.10 7.27 6.34
N ILE A 153 -13.04 6.20 7.13
CA ILE A 153 -13.92 5.05 6.97
C ILE A 153 -15.41 5.40 7.21
N ASP A 154 -15.68 6.34 8.11
CA ASP A 154 -17.03 6.83 8.40
C ASP A 154 -17.61 7.67 7.26
N GLU A 155 -16.79 8.32 6.45
CA GLU A 155 -17.24 9.03 5.25
C GLU A 155 -17.76 8.08 4.17
N LEU A 156 -17.33 6.82 4.19
CA LEU A 156 -17.77 5.82 3.20
C LEU A 156 -19.29 5.63 3.20
N ILE A 157 -19.93 5.73 4.37
CA ILE A 157 -21.39 5.54 4.52
C ILE A 157 -22.19 6.50 3.62
N ASN A 158 -21.65 7.69 3.37
CA ASN A 158 -22.30 8.73 2.58
C ASN A 158 -21.90 8.75 1.10
N LEU A 159 -21.15 7.76 0.63
CA LEU A 159 -20.73 7.72 -0.77
C LEU A 159 -21.90 7.47 -1.69
N GLU A 160 -21.98 8.30 -2.74
CA GLU A 160 -22.94 8.17 -3.81
C GLU A 160 -22.27 7.69 -5.10
N TYR A 161 -22.96 6.83 -5.82
CA TYR A 161 -22.62 6.44 -7.18
C TYR A 161 -23.67 6.96 -8.15
N GLY A 162 -23.22 7.68 -9.18
CA GLY A 162 -24.09 8.19 -10.23
C GLY A 162 -24.01 7.32 -11.48
N PHE A 163 -25.15 6.96 -12.04
CA PHE A 163 -25.25 6.24 -13.31
C PHE A 163 -26.30 6.88 -14.20
N TYR A 164 -26.19 6.63 -15.50
CA TYR A 164 -27.19 7.08 -16.46
C TYR A 164 -28.16 5.97 -16.76
N GLN A 165 -29.46 6.29 -16.64
CA GLN A 165 -30.56 5.40 -16.99
C GLN A 165 -31.38 6.04 -18.11
N LYS A 166 -31.96 5.24 -18.99
CA LYS A 166 -32.85 5.73 -20.02
C LYS A 166 -34.13 6.26 -19.34
N GLY A 167 -34.39 7.56 -19.46
CA GLY A 167 -35.62 8.20 -18.98
C GLY A 167 -36.81 7.88 -19.85
N GLU A 168 -38.01 8.27 -19.40
CA GLU A 168 -39.29 8.05 -20.12
C GLU A 168 -39.28 8.61 -21.54
N ASN A 169 -38.56 9.70 -21.76
CA ASN A 169 -38.42 10.35 -23.10
C ASN A 169 -37.25 9.77 -23.92
N GLY A 170 -36.69 8.61 -23.56
CA GLY A 170 -35.54 8.01 -24.24
C GLY A 170 -34.21 8.71 -24.00
N LYS A 171 -34.18 9.87 -23.33
CA LYS A 171 -32.95 10.60 -23.01
C LYS A 171 -32.28 10.04 -21.76
N PRO A 172 -30.93 10.07 -21.69
CA PRO A 172 -30.23 9.62 -20.50
C PRO A 172 -30.51 10.56 -19.32
N VAL A 173 -30.99 10.00 -18.22
CA VAL A 173 -31.20 10.71 -16.95
C VAL A 173 -30.16 10.19 -15.95
N ARG A 174 -29.43 11.12 -15.32
CA ARG A 174 -28.48 10.76 -14.26
C ARG A 174 -29.24 10.48 -12.97
N LYS A 175 -29.12 9.24 -12.50
CA LYS A 175 -29.58 8.86 -11.16
C LYS A 175 -28.39 8.65 -10.23
N LYS A 176 -28.56 8.99 -8.97
CA LYS A 176 -27.61 8.74 -7.90
C LYS A 176 -28.26 7.81 -6.89
N PHE A 177 -27.47 6.92 -6.34
CA PHE A 177 -27.88 6.11 -5.20
C PHE A 177 -26.73 5.99 -4.20
N ASN A 178 -27.08 5.88 -2.93
CA ASN A 178 -26.10 5.70 -1.87
C ASN A 178 -25.59 4.25 -1.92
N VAL A 179 -24.29 4.11 -2.17
CA VAL A 179 -23.58 2.81 -2.17
C VAL A 179 -22.72 2.63 -0.93
N GLY A 180 -22.59 3.69 -0.15
CA GLY A 180 -21.64 3.77 0.95
C GLY A 180 -21.95 2.75 2.04
N ASN A 181 -23.21 2.56 2.39
CA ASN A 181 -23.60 1.54 3.36
C ASN A 181 -23.18 0.13 2.90
N THR A 182 -23.35 -0.18 1.62
CA THR A 182 -22.93 -1.49 1.07
C THR A 182 -21.43 -1.66 1.16
N ILE A 183 -20.66 -0.64 0.73
CA ILE A 183 -19.19 -0.64 0.80
C ILE A 183 -18.73 -0.79 2.26
N TYR A 184 -19.24 0.05 3.15
CA TYR A 184 -18.88 0.03 4.56
C TYR A 184 -19.19 -1.32 5.21
N SER A 185 -20.42 -1.81 5.06
CA SER A 185 -20.83 -3.10 5.63
C SER A 185 -20.04 -4.27 5.06
N THR A 186 -19.65 -4.21 3.78
CA THR A 186 -18.81 -5.24 3.16
C THR A 186 -17.43 -5.25 3.78
N ILE A 187 -16.79 -4.08 3.92
CA ILE A 187 -15.47 -3.96 4.58
C ILE A 187 -15.54 -4.51 6.00
N GLN A 188 -16.59 -4.12 6.78
CA GLN A 188 -16.76 -4.60 8.15
C GLN A 188 -16.98 -6.12 8.20
N SER A 189 -17.81 -6.65 7.32
CA SER A 189 -18.07 -8.10 7.21
C SER A 189 -16.79 -8.88 6.87
N TRP A 190 -15.94 -8.35 6.00
CA TRP A 190 -14.69 -9.02 5.64
C TRP A 190 -13.65 -8.99 6.75
N LYS A 191 -13.70 -8.01 7.65
CA LYS A 191 -12.77 -7.85 8.79
C LYS A 191 -13.18 -8.59 10.07
N GLN A 192 -14.32 -9.31 10.10
CA GLN A 192 -14.79 -10.04 11.28
C GLN A 192 -13.81 -11.17 11.70
N PRO A 193 -13.88 -11.67 12.96
CA PRO A 193 -12.87 -12.59 13.53
C PRO A 193 -12.53 -13.84 12.73
N ASN A 194 -13.41 -14.28 11.86
CA ASN A 194 -13.14 -15.40 10.93
C ASN A 194 -13.04 -14.94 9.48
N GLY A 195 -12.85 -13.64 9.27
CA GLY A 195 -12.71 -13.03 7.95
C GLY A 195 -11.25 -12.85 7.52
N TYR A 196 -11.02 -11.82 6.74
CA TYR A 196 -9.70 -11.55 6.18
C TYR A 196 -8.99 -10.46 6.99
N ALA A 197 -7.70 -10.70 7.29
CA ALA A 197 -6.86 -9.71 7.94
C ALA A 197 -6.37 -8.71 6.88
N PHE A 198 -6.94 -7.51 6.83
CA PHE A 198 -6.43 -6.42 6.01
C PHE A 198 -6.64 -5.07 6.70
N GLU A 199 -5.79 -4.13 6.34
CA GLU A 199 -5.91 -2.73 6.71
C GLU A 199 -6.51 -1.91 5.56
N VAL A 200 -7.03 -0.73 5.86
CA VAL A 200 -7.55 0.19 4.84
C VAL A 200 -6.82 1.52 4.96
N ILE A 201 -6.17 1.92 3.88
CA ILE A 201 -5.59 3.25 3.72
C ILE A 201 -6.37 3.97 2.64
N MET A 202 -6.91 5.15 2.94
CA MET A 202 -7.74 5.87 1.98
C MET A 202 -7.45 7.36 1.96
N ASN A 203 -7.48 7.93 0.79
CA ASN A 203 -7.53 9.37 0.59
C ASN A 203 -7.97 9.70 -0.85
N LYS A 204 -8.90 10.65 -1.01
CA LYS A 204 -9.31 11.16 -2.33
C LYS A 204 -8.22 12.00 -3.01
N ASN A 205 -7.23 12.48 -2.26
CA ASN A 205 -6.06 13.15 -2.79
C ASN A 205 -4.95 12.11 -3.00
N LYS A 206 -4.62 11.82 -4.26
CA LYS A 206 -3.61 10.82 -4.63
C LYS A 206 -2.23 11.11 -4.04
N THR A 207 -1.83 12.40 -3.94
CA THR A 207 -0.56 12.78 -3.30
C THR A 207 -0.54 12.36 -1.84
N MET A 208 -1.62 12.64 -1.11
CA MET A 208 -1.73 12.25 0.29
C MET A 208 -1.77 10.74 0.44
N LEU A 209 -2.53 10.03 -0.41
CA LEU A 209 -2.59 8.56 -0.41
C LEU A 209 -1.20 7.95 -0.63
N PHE A 210 -0.44 8.48 -1.59
CA PHE A 210 0.94 8.04 -1.87
C PHE A 210 1.83 8.14 -0.63
N TRP A 211 1.80 9.27 0.07
CA TRP A 211 2.60 9.47 1.28
C TRP A 211 2.14 8.60 2.45
N LEU A 212 0.84 8.39 2.61
CA LEU A 212 0.31 7.46 3.62
C LEU A 212 0.81 6.03 3.39
N VAL A 213 0.80 5.57 2.15
CA VAL A 213 1.28 4.24 1.77
C VAL A 213 2.80 4.12 1.99
N LEU A 214 3.59 5.11 1.59
CA LEU A 214 5.03 5.12 1.86
C LEU A 214 5.35 5.12 3.35
N GLN A 215 4.58 5.87 4.15
CA GLN A 215 4.74 5.88 5.60
C GLN A 215 4.40 4.51 6.22
N ASP A 216 3.38 3.85 5.72
CA ASP A 216 3.01 2.50 6.13
C ASP A 216 4.13 1.50 5.81
N MET A 217 4.70 1.55 4.59
CA MET A 217 5.87 0.75 4.20
C MET A 217 7.07 1.01 5.12
N PHE A 218 7.32 2.28 5.47
CA PHE A 218 8.39 2.65 6.39
C PHE A 218 8.22 2.04 7.78
N TYR A 219 7.02 2.14 8.36
CA TYR A 219 6.78 1.59 9.69
C TYR A 219 6.85 0.07 9.70
N TYR A 220 6.39 -0.60 8.64
CA TYR A 220 6.53 -2.04 8.52
C TYR A 220 8.00 -2.46 8.49
N PHE A 221 8.81 -1.85 7.63
CA PHE A 221 10.25 -2.10 7.55
C PHE A 221 10.97 -1.78 8.86
N ARG A 222 10.66 -0.65 9.50
CA ARG A 222 11.22 -0.26 10.79
C ARG A 222 10.96 -1.28 11.88
N ASN A 223 9.77 -1.85 11.92
CA ASN A 223 9.40 -2.89 12.88
C ASN A 223 10.18 -4.19 12.62
N GLU A 224 10.33 -4.62 11.37
CA GLU A 224 11.15 -5.79 11.04
C GLU A 224 12.61 -5.58 11.43
N LEU A 225 13.17 -4.41 11.14
CA LEU A 225 14.53 -4.05 11.54
C LEU A 225 14.70 -4.08 13.08
N ARG A 226 13.69 -3.61 13.81
CA ARG A 226 13.67 -3.67 15.28
C ARG A 226 13.70 -5.12 15.78
N GLU A 227 12.90 -5.99 15.20
CA GLU A 227 12.89 -7.42 15.55
C GLU A 227 14.22 -8.12 15.20
N GLU A 228 14.84 -7.76 14.06
CA GLU A 228 16.17 -8.28 13.74
C GLU A 228 17.22 -7.86 14.80
N CYS A 229 17.17 -6.60 15.24
CA CYS A 229 18.05 -6.11 16.29
C CYS A 229 17.84 -6.80 17.63
N ARG A 230 16.59 -7.08 18.00
CA ARG A 230 16.27 -7.87 19.21
C ARG A 230 16.84 -9.28 19.14
N LYS A 231 16.61 -9.98 18.03
CA LYS A 231 17.13 -11.35 17.81
C LYS A 231 18.66 -11.42 17.89
N LYS A 232 19.34 -10.32 17.57
CA LYS A 232 20.81 -10.21 17.67
C LYS A 232 21.30 -9.66 19.02
N GLY A 233 20.41 -9.42 19.98
CA GLY A 233 20.74 -8.86 21.30
C GLY A 233 21.27 -7.43 21.26
N LEU A 234 20.98 -6.67 20.19
CA LEU A 234 21.45 -5.30 20.00
C LEU A 234 20.54 -4.26 20.69
N ILE A 235 19.34 -4.65 21.07
CA ILE A 235 18.37 -3.87 21.85
C ILE A 235 17.66 -4.77 22.86
N GLU A 236 17.30 -4.20 24.00
CA GLU A 236 16.58 -4.88 25.06
C GLU A 236 15.13 -5.21 24.64
N ASN A 237 14.61 -6.33 25.15
CA ASN A 237 13.18 -6.61 25.05
C ASN A 237 12.43 -5.60 25.93
N GLU A 238 11.45 -4.90 25.36
CA GLU A 238 10.51 -4.13 26.14
C GLU A 238 9.52 -5.11 26.78
N ASN A 239 9.61 -5.27 28.11
CA ASN A 239 8.60 -5.94 28.92
C ASN A 239 7.34 -5.07 29.05
#